data_60fc5bb55d4fb01aba6a93423cf7d6b8
#
_entry.id   60fc5bb55d4fb01aba6a93423cf7d6b8
#
_cell.length_a   1.000
_cell.length_b   1.000
_cell.length_c   1.000
_cell.angle_alpha   90.00
_cell.angle_beta   90.00
_cell.angle_gamma   90.00
#
_symmetry.space_group_name_H-M   'P 1'
#
loop_
_entity.id
_entity.type
_entity.pdbx_description
1 polymer ?
#
loop_
_entity_poly.entity_id
_entity_poly.type
_entity_poly.pdbx_seq_one_letter_code
_entity_poly.pdbx_strand_id
1 'polypeptide(L)'
;MFTKSNKALIATAVAGALFAMTGSVAANDALIDKLYDKGVINDAEYKEIKADKGDPNSLKGKYKGGFKWETLDGKNAFQLAGRIQSDFYDYNHDLEADTFSIRRVYLGVKATIDEVWGLEATFNPDENVLEYGYLDFKPSKKFIARFGAQKFYSGFEEGTSSRFTDFLERSVADGLQPGKQIGIQLFGEPVKNTFFYSIGYYNGEGKNTDELNTSASLEADGKDSMFAVAYNAANLMGGGKDTIAHVGYSTSKGSRAGVSGATIFSLDGEARGDTFGTWKLATSSNDFSRDHSNLSYVAARGPFKFQGEVTKVSVDTSVQNDEVEASYMALTYMITGEHYANSYSLKGMKGIKPNAPYSKAGGTGAWEIGIRKSEWDAQDVAVANYTGADLVKTTTVGVKWIPNEKVRFMLNLVDTKYDTPIVAAVGNEEAVMFRSQIDF
;
A
#
# COMPACT_ATOMS: atom_id res chain seq x y z
N MET A 1 -20.76 -14.77 6.62
CA MET A 1 -20.48 -15.22 8.00
C MET A 1 -19.85 -16.59 7.97
N PHE A 2 -18.50 -16.67 7.94
CA PHE A 2 -17.81 -17.96 7.92
C PHE A 2 -17.88 -18.61 9.29
N THR A 3 -18.35 -19.85 9.37
CA THR A 3 -18.42 -20.60 10.61
C THR A 3 -17.03 -20.97 11.14
N LYS A 4 -16.87 -21.24 12.44
CA LYS A 4 -15.60 -21.67 13.07
C LYS A 4 -14.91 -22.83 12.34
N SER A 5 -15.66 -23.67 11.61
CA SER A 5 -15.16 -24.79 10.81
C SER A 5 -14.30 -24.34 9.61
N ASN A 6 -14.65 -23.21 8.97
CA ASN A 6 -13.90 -22.74 7.79
C ASN A 6 -12.52 -22.13 8.14
N LYS A 7 -12.37 -21.61 9.37
CA LYS A 7 -11.08 -21.09 9.86
C LYS A 7 -10.03 -22.22 10.01
N ALA A 8 -10.46 -23.39 10.44
CA ALA A 8 -9.58 -24.55 10.55
C ALA A 8 -9.15 -25.11 9.18
N LEU A 9 -10.04 -25.06 8.19
CA LEU A 9 -9.77 -25.55 6.82
C LEU A 9 -8.74 -24.68 6.08
N ILE A 10 -8.78 -23.37 6.23
CA ILE A 10 -7.79 -22.46 5.61
C ILE A 10 -6.43 -22.59 6.28
N ALA A 11 -6.39 -22.67 7.61
CA ALA A 11 -5.14 -22.91 8.35
C ALA A 11 -4.54 -24.29 8.01
N THR A 12 -5.36 -25.32 7.83
CA THR A 12 -4.92 -26.68 7.48
C THR A 12 -4.46 -26.76 6.01
N ALA A 13 -5.09 -26.03 5.10
CA ALA A 13 -4.66 -25.99 3.70
C ALA A 13 -3.30 -25.26 3.53
N VAL A 14 -3.06 -24.20 4.30
CA VAL A 14 -1.76 -23.50 4.32
C VAL A 14 -0.70 -24.38 5.01
N ALA A 15 -1.02 -25.06 6.09
CA ALA A 15 -0.10 -26.00 6.76
C ALA A 15 0.19 -27.25 5.90
N GLY A 16 -0.83 -27.78 5.19
CA GLY A 16 -0.67 -28.95 4.31
C GLY A 16 0.23 -28.67 3.10
N ALA A 17 0.19 -27.47 2.54
CA ALA A 17 1.09 -27.06 1.46
C ALA A 17 2.56 -26.93 1.94
N LEU A 18 2.80 -26.65 3.21
CA LEU A 18 4.13 -26.57 3.80
C LEU A 18 4.80 -27.93 4.02
N PHE A 19 4.04 -29.03 4.20
CA PHE A 19 4.59 -30.36 4.45
C PHE A 19 4.84 -31.21 3.19
N ALA A 20 4.28 -30.83 2.04
CA ALA A 20 4.42 -31.61 0.79
C ALA A 20 5.69 -31.28 -0.02
N MET A 21 6.53 -30.36 0.43
CA MET A 21 7.70 -29.88 -0.32
C MET A 21 9.02 -30.36 0.29
N THR A 22 9.28 -31.68 0.31
CA THR A 22 10.64 -32.18 0.48
C THR A 22 11.39 -32.04 -0.84
N GLY A 23 11.92 -30.82 -1.10
CA GLY A 23 12.73 -30.55 -2.27
C GLY A 23 14.08 -31.24 -2.21
N SER A 24 14.51 -31.84 -3.30
CA SER A 24 15.88 -32.28 -3.53
C SER A 24 16.80 -31.06 -3.43
N VAL A 25 17.84 -31.16 -2.62
CA VAL A 25 18.88 -30.13 -2.49
C VAL A 25 19.61 -30.07 -3.83
N ALA A 26 19.42 -29.00 -4.59
CA ALA A 26 20.24 -28.74 -5.76
C ALA A 26 21.71 -28.71 -5.35
N ALA A 27 22.55 -29.50 -6.01
CA ALA A 27 23.97 -29.57 -5.72
C ALA A 27 24.57 -28.16 -5.77
N ASN A 28 25.30 -27.79 -4.73
CA ASN A 28 25.88 -26.46 -4.62
C ASN A 28 27.01 -26.34 -5.66
N ASP A 29 26.84 -25.50 -6.68
CA ASP A 29 27.85 -25.25 -7.71
C ASP A 29 29.26 -25.03 -7.15
N ALA A 30 29.37 -24.33 -6.01
CA ALA A 30 30.62 -24.11 -5.33
C ALA A 30 31.24 -25.40 -4.74
N LEU A 31 30.41 -26.42 -4.41
CA LEU A 31 30.91 -27.72 -3.98
C LEU A 31 31.44 -28.52 -5.16
N ILE A 32 30.73 -28.48 -6.28
CA ILE A 32 31.14 -29.16 -7.51
C ILE A 32 32.47 -28.59 -8.02
N ASP A 33 32.61 -27.25 -8.04
CA ASP A 33 33.85 -26.59 -8.39
C ASP A 33 35.02 -26.99 -7.46
N LYS A 34 34.78 -27.05 -6.14
CA LYS A 34 35.76 -27.50 -5.16
C LYS A 34 36.16 -28.98 -5.31
N LEU A 35 35.21 -29.86 -5.67
CA LEU A 35 35.49 -31.27 -5.91
C LEU A 35 36.34 -31.44 -7.17
N TYR A 36 36.06 -30.64 -8.20
CA TYR A 36 36.87 -30.61 -9.42
C TYR A 36 38.28 -30.08 -9.16
N ASP A 37 38.42 -28.93 -8.49
CA ASP A 37 39.71 -28.33 -8.13
C ASP A 37 40.56 -29.26 -7.25
N LYS A 38 39.94 -30.13 -6.45
CA LYS A 38 40.62 -31.14 -5.63
C LYS A 38 40.92 -32.44 -6.40
N GLY A 39 40.54 -32.54 -7.66
CA GLY A 39 40.74 -33.74 -8.47
C GLY A 39 39.89 -34.95 -8.00
N VAL A 40 38.82 -34.71 -7.23
CA VAL A 40 37.89 -35.75 -6.78
C VAL A 40 36.96 -36.21 -7.90
N ILE A 41 36.62 -35.30 -8.81
CA ILE A 41 35.88 -35.58 -10.05
C ILE A 41 36.73 -35.15 -11.24
N ASN A 42 36.63 -35.90 -12.35
CA ASN A 42 37.39 -35.63 -13.58
C ASN A 42 36.62 -34.65 -14.50
N ASP A 43 37.27 -34.23 -15.60
CA ASP A 43 36.71 -33.29 -16.59
C ASP A 43 35.37 -33.76 -17.18
N ALA A 44 35.20 -35.04 -17.42
CA ALA A 44 33.99 -35.62 -17.99
C ALA A 44 32.84 -35.56 -16.95
N GLU A 45 33.10 -36.01 -15.73
CA GLU A 45 32.17 -35.97 -14.61
C GLU A 45 31.80 -34.52 -14.26
N TYR A 46 32.77 -33.61 -14.23
CA TYR A 46 32.51 -32.17 -14.00
C TYR A 46 31.57 -31.58 -15.06
N LYS A 47 31.84 -31.87 -16.35
CA LYS A 47 31.00 -31.42 -17.47
C LYS A 47 29.61 -32.04 -17.41
N GLU A 48 29.51 -33.32 -17.10
CA GLU A 48 28.23 -34.01 -16.94
C GLU A 48 27.39 -33.42 -15.80
N ILE A 49 27.99 -33.23 -14.61
CA ILE A 49 27.31 -32.61 -13.46
C ILE A 49 26.91 -31.15 -13.74
N LYS A 50 27.79 -30.39 -14.41
CA LYS A 50 27.46 -29.00 -14.81
C LYS A 50 26.44 -28.90 -15.94
N ALA A 51 26.38 -29.92 -16.82
CA ALA A 51 25.38 -30.01 -17.87
C ALA A 51 24.02 -30.48 -17.34
N ASP A 52 24.02 -31.24 -16.25
CA ASP A 52 22.79 -31.63 -15.55
C ASP A 52 22.20 -30.40 -14.84
N LYS A 53 21.35 -29.69 -15.55
CA LYS A 53 20.61 -28.52 -15.00
C LYS A 53 19.59 -28.94 -13.94
N GLY A 54 19.51 -30.22 -13.59
CA GLY A 54 18.48 -30.79 -12.74
C GLY A 54 17.11 -30.80 -13.43
N ASP A 55 16.14 -31.41 -12.79
CA ASP A 55 14.74 -31.35 -13.26
C ASP A 55 14.25 -29.89 -13.24
N PRO A 56 13.82 -29.32 -14.38
CA PRO A 56 13.30 -27.95 -14.47
C PRO A 56 12.19 -27.66 -13.46
N ASN A 57 11.45 -28.69 -13.04
CA ASN A 57 10.38 -28.58 -12.04
C ASN A 57 10.88 -28.68 -10.59
N SER A 58 12.17 -28.98 -10.36
CA SER A 58 12.75 -28.96 -9.03
C SER A 58 12.69 -27.58 -8.41
N LEU A 59 12.37 -27.50 -7.11
CA LEU A 59 12.19 -26.25 -6.39
C LEU A 59 13.47 -25.81 -5.68
N LYS A 60 13.83 -24.55 -5.87
CA LYS A 60 14.87 -23.84 -5.13
C LYS A 60 14.26 -22.88 -4.13
N GLY A 61 14.51 -23.10 -2.85
CA GLY A 61 14.08 -22.22 -1.75
C GLY A 61 15.06 -21.07 -1.54
N LYS A 62 14.54 -19.85 -1.30
CA LYS A 62 15.32 -18.68 -0.89
C LYS A 62 14.48 -17.73 -0.04
N TYR A 63 15.16 -16.93 0.79
CA TYR A 63 14.52 -15.84 1.50
C TYR A 63 14.74 -14.54 0.73
N LYS A 64 13.66 -13.94 0.21
CA LYS A 64 13.70 -12.69 -0.53
C LYS A 64 12.42 -11.88 -0.29
N GLY A 65 12.38 -11.17 0.82
CA GLY A 65 11.18 -10.42 1.22
C GLY A 65 10.01 -11.31 1.58
N GLY A 66 10.30 -12.44 2.21
CA GLY A 66 9.47 -13.58 2.52
C GLY A 66 10.12 -14.87 2.06
N PHE A 67 9.51 -15.98 2.42
CA PHE A 67 9.95 -17.31 1.98
C PHE A 67 9.50 -17.53 0.55
N LYS A 68 10.44 -17.71 -0.37
CA LYS A 68 10.18 -17.90 -1.79
C LYS A 68 10.73 -19.24 -2.27
N TRP A 69 9.92 -19.97 -3.01
CA TRP A 69 10.33 -21.15 -3.79
C TRP A 69 10.11 -20.83 -5.28
N GLU A 70 11.04 -21.26 -6.10
CA GLU A 70 10.95 -21.12 -7.55
C GLU A 70 11.46 -22.37 -8.26
N THR A 71 10.91 -22.70 -9.41
CA THR A 71 11.43 -23.76 -10.26
C THR A 71 12.80 -23.39 -10.82
N LEU A 72 13.64 -24.39 -11.15
CA LEU A 72 14.99 -24.14 -11.65
C LEU A 72 14.99 -23.36 -12.96
N ASP A 73 13.99 -23.57 -13.82
CA ASP A 73 13.80 -22.78 -15.05
C ASP A 73 13.30 -21.35 -14.80
N GLY A 74 12.92 -21.02 -13.56
CA GLY A 74 12.46 -19.68 -13.14
C GLY A 74 11.02 -19.33 -13.57
N LYS A 75 10.32 -20.22 -14.27
CA LYS A 75 8.97 -19.95 -14.80
C LYS A 75 7.89 -19.92 -13.74
N ASN A 76 8.05 -20.76 -12.72
CA ASN A 76 7.08 -20.85 -11.65
C ASN A 76 7.72 -20.41 -10.32
N ALA A 77 6.95 -19.71 -9.52
CA ALA A 77 7.38 -19.28 -8.20
C ALA A 77 6.21 -19.18 -7.24
N PHE A 78 6.47 -19.46 -5.98
CA PHE A 78 5.55 -19.28 -4.86
C PHE A 78 6.29 -18.51 -3.75
N GLN A 79 5.63 -17.54 -3.15
CA GLN A 79 6.18 -16.75 -2.06
C GLN A 79 5.17 -16.62 -0.94
N LEU A 80 5.61 -16.91 0.28
CA LEU A 80 4.90 -16.60 1.52
C LEU A 80 5.53 -15.34 2.12
N ALA A 81 4.70 -14.36 2.43
CA ALA A 81 5.13 -13.10 3.03
C ALA A 81 4.11 -12.62 4.05
N GLY A 82 4.54 -11.85 5.01
CA GLY A 82 3.66 -11.31 6.02
C GLY A 82 4.17 -10.01 6.61
N ARG A 83 3.36 -9.46 7.52
CA ARG A 83 3.68 -8.24 8.24
C ARG A 83 2.91 -8.18 9.55
N ILE A 84 3.57 -7.69 10.59
CA ILE A 84 2.95 -7.30 11.86
C ILE A 84 3.32 -5.85 12.12
N GLN A 85 2.31 -5.04 12.47
CA GLN A 85 2.45 -3.67 12.97
C GLN A 85 1.77 -3.57 14.32
N SER A 86 2.53 -3.16 15.34
CA SER A 86 2.04 -2.92 16.69
C SER A 86 2.30 -1.46 17.03
N ASP A 87 1.27 -0.78 17.47
CA ASP A 87 1.27 0.66 17.74
C ASP A 87 1.01 0.94 19.21
N PHE A 88 1.45 2.09 19.65
CA PHE A 88 1.05 2.76 20.89
C PHE A 88 0.60 4.17 20.56
N TYR A 89 -0.47 4.61 21.19
CA TYR A 89 -1.07 5.94 21.07
C TYR A 89 -1.20 6.55 22.46
N ASP A 90 -0.92 7.84 22.58
CA ASP A 90 -1.02 8.67 23.77
C ASP A 90 -1.59 10.02 23.34
N TYR A 91 -2.77 10.37 23.87
CA TYR A 91 -3.52 11.56 23.49
C TYR A 91 -3.56 12.59 24.61
N ASN A 92 -3.64 13.87 24.25
CA ASN A 92 -3.70 14.99 25.21
C ASN A 92 -5.09 15.19 25.84
N HIS A 93 -6.05 14.29 25.58
CA HIS A 93 -7.42 14.37 26.09
C HIS A 93 -7.98 12.99 26.45
N ASP A 94 -8.99 12.97 27.35
CA ASP A 94 -9.56 11.74 27.92
C ASP A 94 -10.67 11.10 27.05
N LEU A 95 -10.91 11.57 25.83
CA LEU A 95 -11.94 11.00 24.94
C LEU A 95 -11.46 9.71 24.27
N GLU A 96 -10.17 9.64 23.98
CA GLU A 96 -9.50 8.46 23.49
C GLU A 96 -8.57 7.89 24.56
N ALA A 97 -8.51 6.57 24.64
CA ALA A 97 -7.66 5.90 25.62
C ALA A 97 -6.22 5.78 25.10
N ASP A 98 -5.25 6.09 25.94
CA ASP A 98 -3.87 5.68 25.70
C ASP A 98 -3.80 4.17 25.60
N THR A 99 -3.33 3.66 24.49
CA THR A 99 -3.46 2.23 24.23
C THR A 99 -2.38 1.62 23.36
N PHE A 100 -2.10 0.35 23.60
CA PHE A 100 -1.40 -0.51 22.65
C PHE A 100 -2.41 -1.18 21.73
N SER A 101 -2.11 -1.17 20.43
CA SER A 101 -2.98 -1.75 19.41
C SER A 101 -2.19 -2.61 18.42
N ILE A 102 -2.78 -3.69 17.96
CA ILE A 102 -2.29 -4.41 16.78
C ILE A 102 -2.89 -3.75 15.54
N ARG A 103 -2.09 -2.93 14.88
CA ARG A 103 -2.57 -2.14 13.73
C ARG A 103 -2.83 -2.97 12.48
N ARG A 104 -1.97 -3.96 12.22
CA ARG A 104 -2.10 -4.85 11.05
C ARG A 104 -1.38 -6.17 11.29
N VAL A 105 -2.06 -7.25 10.95
CA VAL A 105 -1.45 -8.57 10.79
C VAL A 105 -1.80 -9.06 9.39
N TYR A 106 -0.81 -9.14 8.49
CA TYR A 106 -1.04 -9.60 7.12
C TYR A 106 -0.28 -10.88 6.85
N LEU A 107 -0.99 -11.86 6.30
CA LEU A 107 -0.40 -13.08 5.75
C LEU A 107 -0.75 -13.15 4.26
N GLY A 108 0.24 -13.29 3.41
CA GLY A 108 0.06 -13.24 1.97
C GLY A 108 0.80 -14.32 1.22
N VAL A 109 0.17 -14.77 0.16
CA VAL A 109 0.72 -15.69 -0.81
C VAL A 109 0.79 -14.97 -2.16
N LYS A 110 1.94 -15.09 -2.82
CA LYS A 110 2.13 -14.66 -4.20
C LYS A 110 2.61 -15.84 -5.03
N ALA A 111 2.05 -16.02 -6.21
CA ALA A 111 2.52 -17.02 -7.15
C ALA A 111 2.78 -16.40 -8.52
N THR A 112 3.69 -17.02 -9.26
CA THR A 112 3.89 -16.81 -10.69
C THR A 112 3.83 -18.16 -11.36
N ILE A 113 3.10 -18.27 -12.45
CA ILE A 113 2.92 -19.49 -13.23
C ILE A 113 3.25 -19.15 -14.69
N ASP A 114 4.12 -19.97 -15.29
CA ASP A 114 4.58 -19.82 -16.68
C ASP A 114 5.04 -18.38 -17.01
N GLU A 115 5.68 -17.70 -16.04
CA GLU A 115 6.22 -16.34 -16.14
C GLU A 115 5.16 -15.24 -16.33
N VAL A 116 4.02 -15.53 -16.95
CA VAL A 116 3.01 -14.56 -17.39
C VAL A 116 1.79 -14.46 -16.48
N TRP A 117 1.47 -15.52 -15.74
CA TRP A 117 0.35 -15.51 -14.82
C TRP A 117 0.83 -15.17 -13.42
N GLY A 118 0.13 -14.31 -12.74
CA GLY A 118 0.40 -13.93 -11.35
C GLY A 118 -0.82 -14.08 -10.48
N LEU A 119 -0.61 -14.43 -9.23
CA LEU A 119 -1.63 -14.48 -8.19
C LEU A 119 -1.11 -13.75 -6.96
N GLU A 120 -1.97 -12.98 -6.31
CA GLU A 120 -1.76 -12.56 -4.92
C GLU A 120 -3.05 -12.78 -4.12
N ALA A 121 -2.91 -13.43 -2.96
CA ALA A 121 -3.92 -13.50 -1.93
C ALA A 121 -3.29 -13.06 -0.62
N THR A 122 -3.79 -11.98 -0.02
CA THR A 122 -3.33 -11.46 1.27
C THR A 122 -4.51 -11.32 2.19
N PHE A 123 -4.43 -11.93 3.35
CA PHE A 123 -5.47 -11.98 4.36
C PHE A 123 -5.03 -11.22 5.62
N ASN A 124 -5.95 -10.47 6.22
CA ASN A 124 -5.82 -9.88 7.54
C ASN A 124 -6.64 -10.71 8.53
N PRO A 125 -6.02 -11.58 9.34
CA PRO A 125 -6.74 -12.44 10.28
C PRO A 125 -7.37 -11.67 11.44
N ASP A 126 -6.84 -10.51 11.80
CA ASP A 126 -7.36 -9.67 12.88
C ASP A 126 -8.75 -9.10 12.52
N GLU A 127 -8.86 -8.52 11.33
CA GLU A 127 -10.12 -7.98 10.81
C GLU A 127 -10.98 -9.04 10.10
N ASN A 128 -10.46 -10.25 9.88
CA ASN A 128 -11.10 -11.32 9.08
C ASN A 128 -11.42 -10.87 7.63
N VAL A 129 -10.50 -10.17 7.00
CA VAL A 129 -10.68 -9.51 5.71
C VAL A 129 -9.66 -9.97 4.68
N LEU A 130 -10.11 -10.17 3.43
CA LEU A 130 -9.23 -10.34 2.28
C LEU A 130 -8.72 -8.97 1.82
N GLU A 131 -7.44 -8.70 2.04
CA GLU A 131 -6.80 -7.44 1.66
C GLU A 131 -6.48 -7.33 0.16
N TYR A 132 -6.06 -8.45 -0.42
CA TYR A 132 -5.81 -8.63 -1.84
C TYR A 132 -6.25 -10.01 -2.27
N GLY A 133 -6.90 -10.11 -3.42
CA GLY A 133 -7.28 -11.38 -4.04
C GLY A 133 -7.42 -11.17 -5.52
N TYR A 134 -6.32 -11.32 -6.30
CA TYR A 134 -6.34 -11.02 -7.71
C TYR A 134 -5.49 -11.98 -8.55
N LEU A 135 -5.86 -12.06 -9.82
CA LEU A 135 -5.12 -12.72 -10.89
C LEU A 135 -4.54 -11.68 -11.85
N ASP A 136 -3.27 -11.83 -12.20
CA ASP A 136 -2.57 -11.04 -13.21
C ASP A 136 -2.30 -11.85 -14.48
N PHE A 137 -2.51 -11.20 -15.62
CA PHE A 137 -1.88 -11.57 -16.89
C PHE A 137 -0.79 -10.53 -17.20
N LYS A 138 0.47 -10.95 -17.23
CA LYS A 138 1.67 -10.11 -17.31
C LYS A 138 2.59 -10.49 -18.47
N PRO A 139 2.18 -10.33 -19.74
CA PRO A 139 3.03 -10.67 -20.87
C PRO A 139 4.28 -9.78 -20.95
N SER A 140 4.22 -8.60 -20.35
CA SER A 140 5.36 -7.68 -20.22
C SER A 140 5.14 -6.67 -19.11
N LYS A 141 6.20 -5.93 -18.72
CA LYS A 141 6.08 -4.79 -17.80
C LYS A 141 5.34 -3.60 -18.41
N LYS A 142 5.20 -3.56 -19.73
CA LYS A 142 4.52 -2.48 -20.46
C LYS A 142 3.00 -2.66 -20.44
N PHE A 143 2.53 -3.88 -20.20
CA PHE A 143 1.12 -4.24 -20.17
C PHE A 143 0.86 -5.34 -19.15
N ILE A 144 -0.01 -5.06 -18.20
CA ILE A 144 -0.51 -6.01 -17.19
C ILE A 144 -2.02 -5.85 -17.14
N ALA A 145 -2.75 -6.94 -17.19
CA ALA A 145 -4.17 -7.00 -16.90
C ALA A 145 -4.36 -7.68 -15.55
N ARG A 146 -5.14 -7.08 -14.66
CA ARG A 146 -5.41 -7.58 -13.32
C ARG A 146 -6.91 -7.65 -13.07
N PHE A 147 -7.36 -8.74 -12.44
CA PHE A 147 -8.73 -9.00 -12.06
C PHE A 147 -8.82 -9.36 -10.58
N GLY A 148 -9.79 -8.80 -9.89
CA GLY A 148 -10.09 -9.14 -8.49
C GLY A 148 -9.93 -7.99 -7.52
N ALA A 149 -9.81 -8.34 -6.22
CA ALA A 149 -9.62 -7.36 -5.14
C ALA A 149 -8.20 -6.82 -5.15
N GLN A 150 -8.03 -5.54 -5.44
CA GLN A 150 -6.75 -4.91 -5.70
C GLN A 150 -6.75 -3.42 -5.32
N LYS A 151 -5.56 -2.82 -5.27
CA LYS A 151 -5.40 -1.39 -5.16
C LYS A 151 -5.28 -0.79 -6.57
N PHE A 152 -6.14 0.18 -6.85
CA PHE A 152 -6.02 1.02 -8.03
C PHE A 152 -5.04 2.16 -7.75
N TYR A 153 -4.35 2.63 -8.77
CA TYR A 153 -3.46 3.78 -8.60
C TYR A 153 -4.29 5.06 -8.58
N SER A 154 -4.40 5.69 -7.43
CA SER A 154 -5.20 6.90 -7.21
C SER A 154 -4.42 8.05 -6.55
N GLY A 155 -3.12 7.87 -6.31
CA GLY A 155 -2.21 8.83 -5.71
C GLY A 155 -0.87 8.16 -5.38
N PHE A 156 0.15 8.93 -5.11
CA PHE A 156 1.48 8.43 -4.80
C PHE A 156 1.57 7.88 -3.37
N GLU A 157 0.95 8.56 -2.39
CA GLU A 157 0.90 8.11 -1.00
C GLU A 157 0.05 6.83 -0.88
N GLU A 158 -1.15 6.81 -1.50
CA GLU A 158 -1.97 5.60 -1.54
C GLU A 158 -1.26 4.47 -2.30
N GLY A 159 -0.57 4.76 -3.39
CA GLY A 159 0.26 3.82 -4.14
C GLY A 159 1.43 3.23 -3.33
N THR A 160 1.95 4.01 -2.36
CA THR A 160 2.96 3.56 -1.41
C THR A 160 2.34 2.55 -0.44
N SER A 161 2.95 1.37 -0.34
CA SER A 161 2.52 0.39 0.66
C SER A 161 2.62 0.98 2.07
N SER A 162 1.62 0.72 2.92
CA SER A 162 1.68 1.10 4.35
C SER A 162 2.85 0.46 5.14
N ARG A 163 3.66 -0.37 4.50
CA ARG A 163 4.98 -0.80 5.02
C ARG A 163 6.01 0.32 4.93
N PHE A 164 5.85 1.26 3.99
CA PHE A 164 6.92 2.15 3.52
C PHE A 164 6.53 3.62 3.57
N THR A 165 5.42 3.95 4.21
CA THR A 165 5.00 5.32 4.48
C THR A 165 6.07 6.09 5.25
N ASP A 166 6.11 7.41 5.05
CA ASP A 166 7.05 8.28 5.75
C ASP A 166 6.67 8.43 7.23
N PHE A 167 5.38 8.50 7.51
CA PHE A 167 4.79 8.61 8.84
C PHE A 167 3.98 7.36 9.19
N LEU A 168 3.59 7.19 10.47
CA LEU A 168 2.83 6.02 10.93
C LEU A 168 1.55 5.83 10.11
N GLU A 169 0.79 6.89 9.97
CA GLU A 169 -0.42 6.89 9.13
C GLU A 169 -0.24 7.83 7.93
N ARG A 170 -1.07 7.64 6.91
CA ARG A 170 -1.14 8.52 5.75
C ARG A 170 -1.75 9.85 6.13
N SER A 171 -1.64 10.83 5.23
CA SER A 171 -2.26 12.12 5.38
C SER A 171 -3.78 12.03 5.33
N VAL A 172 -4.48 13.06 5.80
CA VAL A 172 -5.96 13.17 5.66
C VAL A 172 -6.41 13.09 4.19
N ALA A 173 -5.56 13.44 3.24
CA ALA A 173 -5.86 13.34 1.81
C ALA A 173 -6.07 11.87 1.34
N ASP A 174 -5.50 10.88 2.05
CA ASP A 174 -5.73 9.46 1.77
C ASP A 174 -7.18 9.04 2.07
N GLY A 175 -7.86 9.72 2.97
CA GLY A 175 -9.28 9.47 3.28
C GLY A 175 -10.23 9.65 2.10
N LEU A 176 -9.87 10.48 1.12
CA LEU A 176 -10.63 10.68 -0.12
C LEU A 176 -10.28 9.67 -1.23
N GLN A 177 -9.23 8.86 -1.06
CA GLN A 177 -8.79 7.94 -2.10
C GLN A 177 -9.75 6.74 -2.25
N PRO A 178 -9.97 6.23 -3.48
CA PRO A 178 -10.81 5.05 -3.70
C PRO A 178 -10.29 3.79 -2.97
N GLY A 179 -9.01 3.75 -2.65
CA GLY A 179 -8.39 2.65 -1.93
C GLY A 179 -8.39 1.33 -2.70
N LYS A 180 -8.64 0.24 -1.97
CA LYS A 180 -8.73 -1.10 -2.56
C LYS A 180 -10.15 -1.37 -3.01
N GLN A 181 -10.29 -1.95 -4.22
CA GLN A 181 -11.55 -2.19 -4.89
C GLN A 181 -11.56 -3.57 -5.55
N ILE A 182 -12.74 -4.06 -5.90
CA ILE A 182 -12.91 -5.25 -6.74
C ILE A 182 -13.18 -4.78 -8.17
N GLY A 183 -12.41 -5.29 -9.13
CA GLY A 183 -12.59 -4.90 -10.53
C GLY A 183 -11.46 -5.35 -11.44
N ILE A 184 -11.35 -4.65 -12.57
CA ILE A 184 -10.36 -4.89 -13.63
C ILE A 184 -9.46 -3.67 -13.74
N GLN A 185 -8.17 -3.90 -13.90
CA GLN A 185 -7.18 -2.84 -14.15
C GLN A 185 -6.23 -3.27 -15.26
N LEU A 186 -6.03 -2.38 -16.23
CA LEU A 186 -4.97 -2.46 -17.25
C LEU A 186 -3.93 -1.41 -16.93
N PHE A 187 -2.67 -1.80 -16.76
CA PHE A 187 -1.62 -0.87 -16.39
C PHE A 187 -0.24 -1.31 -16.87
N GLY A 188 0.70 -0.40 -16.89
CA GLY A 188 2.07 -0.74 -17.26
C GLY A 188 3.04 0.43 -17.24
N GLU A 189 4.30 0.11 -17.47
CA GLU A 189 5.42 1.06 -17.62
C GLU A 189 6.02 0.92 -19.02
N PRO A 190 5.47 1.61 -20.05
CA PRO A 190 6.01 1.59 -21.42
C PRO A 190 7.47 2.03 -21.47
N VAL A 191 7.84 3.02 -20.66
CA VAL A 191 9.22 3.47 -20.46
C VAL A 191 9.57 3.31 -18.98
N LYS A 192 10.46 2.37 -18.71
CA LYS A 192 10.86 1.97 -17.35
C LYS A 192 11.29 3.19 -16.50
N ASN A 193 10.72 3.31 -15.31
CA ASN A 193 10.96 4.38 -14.34
C ASN A 193 10.70 5.80 -14.86
N THR A 194 10.07 5.95 -16.02
CA THR A 194 9.81 7.25 -16.65
C THR A 194 8.33 7.52 -16.84
N PHE A 195 7.58 6.55 -17.37
CA PHE A 195 6.16 6.72 -17.64
C PHE A 195 5.35 5.50 -17.22
N PHE A 196 4.27 5.74 -16.49
CA PHE A 196 3.28 4.76 -16.05
C PHE A 196 1.89 5.19 -16.51
N TYR A 197 1.05 4.22 -16.86
CA TYR A 197 -0.37 4.42 -17.10
C TYR A 197 -1.21 3.36 -16.41
N SER A 198 -2.45 3.70 -16.12
CA SER A 198 -3.46 2.78 -15.58
C SER A 198 -4.85 3.17 -16.06
N ILE A 199 -5.64 2.17 -16.43
CA ILE A 199 -7.07 2.28 -16.72
C ILE A 199 -7.77 1.23 -15.89
N GLY A 200 -8.83 1.60 -15.16
CA GLY A 200 -9.55 0.71 -14.27
C GLY A 200 -11.05 0.81 -14.44
N TYR A 201 -11.73 -0.30 -14.10
CA TYR A 201 -13.18 -0.37 -14.00
C TYR A 201 -13.53 -1.26 -12.81
N TYR A 202 -14.24 -0.73 -11.82
CA TYR A 202 -14.43 -1.39 -10.54
C TYR A 202 -15.77 -1.05 -9.86
N ASN A 203 -16.13 -1.82 -8.83
CA ASN A 203 -17.40 -1.66 -8.14
C ASN A 203 -17.56 -0.31 -7.45
N GLY A 204 -16.48 0.26 -6.90
CA GLY A 204 -16.55 1.52 -6.18
C GLY A 204 -16.99 1.44 -4.72
N GLU A 205 -17.29 0.24 -4.22
CA GLU A 205 -17.81 -0.04 -2.87
C GLU A 205 -16.73 -0.56 -1.90
N GLY A 206 -15.48 -0.60 -2.33
CA GLY A 206 -14.38 -1.11 -1.52
C GLY A 206 -14.01 -2.56 -1.80
N LYS A 207 -13.08 -3.08 -1.00
CA LYS A 207 -12.47 -4.41 -1.23
C LYS A 207 -13.31 -5.60 -0.77
N ASN A 208 -14.30 -5.37 0.08
CA ASN A 208 -15.05 -6.42 0.77
C ASN A 208 -16.50 -6.50 0.33
N THR A 209 -16.91 -5.61 -0.54
CA THR A 209 -18.28 -5.53 -1.02
C THR A 209 -18.36 -6.16 -2.40
N ASP A 210 -19.01 -7.32 -2.48
CA ASP A 210 -19.52 -7.85 -3.72
C ASP A 210 -21.01 -7.51 -3.80
N GLU A 211 -21.48 -7.22 -4.97
CA GLU A 211 -22.87 -6.79 -5.20
C GLU A 211 -23.84 -7.96 -5.23
N LEU A 212 -23.35 -9.20 -5.13
CA LEU A 212 -24.16 -10.41 -5.22
C LEU A 212 -25.13 -10.59 -4.04
N ASN A 213 -24.82 -9.95 -2.90
CA ASN A 213 -25.62 -10.05 -1.67
C ASN A 213 -26.29 -8.74 -1.26
N THR A 214 -26.26 -7.72 -2.09
CA THR A 214 -27.00 -6.48 -1.85
C THR A 214 -28.48 -6.70 -2.13
N SER A 215 -29.34 -6.20 -1.24
CA SER A 215 -30.77 -6.20 -1.48
C SER A 215 -31.07 -5.41 -2.75
N ALA A 216 -32.00 -5.87 -3.56
CA ALA A 216 -32.40 -5.24 -4.84
C ALA A 216 -32.87 -3.76 -4.70
N SER A 217 -33.08 -3.28 -3.47
CA SER A 217 -33.39 -1.89 -3.14
C SER A 217 -32.14 -0.99 -3.09
N LEU A 218 -30.94 -1.57 -3.12
CA LEU A 218 -29.66 -0.87 -3.22
C LEU A 218 -29.07 -1.31 -4.57
N GLU A 219 -29.61 -0.79 -5.64
CA GLU A 219 -29.12 -1.10 -6.98
C GLU A 219 -27.69 -0.54 -7.14
N ALA A 220 -26.74 -1.37 -6.81
CA ALA A 220 -25.31 -1.09 -6.95
C ALA A 220 -24.83 -1.38 -8.39
N ASP A 221 -25.64 -1.08 -9.39
CA ASP A 221 -25.27 -1.23 -10.80
C ASP A 221 -24.17 -0.24 -11.21
N GLY A 222 -23.93 0.77 -10.41
CA GLY A 222 -22.90 1.77 -10.65
C GLY A 222 -21.50 1.17 -10.56
N LYS A 223 -20.68 1.53 -11.55
CA LYS A 223 -19.26 1.18 -11.58
C LYS A 223 -18.44 2.44 -11.73
N ASP A 224 -17.29 2.45 -11.10
CA ASP A 224 -16.33 3.55 -11.27
C ASP A 224 -15.34 3.22 -12.39
N SER A 225 -15.15 4.15 -13.29
CA SER A 225 -14.08 4.14 -14.29
C SER A 225 -12.92 4.97 -13.77
N MET A 226 -11.69 4.48 -13.92
CA MET A 226 -10.49 5.17 -13.47
C MET A 226 -9.48 5.32 -14.60
N PHE A 227 -8.82 6.47 -14.62
CA PHE A 227 -7.63 6.73 -15.43
C PHE A 227 -6.52 7.30 -14.56
N ALA A 228 -5.27 6.87 -14.79
CA ALA A 228 -4.12 7.44 -14.12
C ALA A 228 -2.87 7.42 -14.99
N VAL A 229 -2.03 8.42 -14.81
CA VAL A 229 -0.70 8.53 -15.40
C VAL A 229 0.29 9.01 -14.36
N ALA A 230 1.55 8.61 -14.52
CA ALA A 230 2.65 9.16 -13.75
C ALA A 230 3.90 9.29 -14.62
N TYR A 231 4.64 10.35 -14.39
CA TYR A 231 5.84 10.67 -15.15
C TYR A 231 6.98 11.10 -14.21
N ASN A 232 8.18 10.58 -14.48
CA ASN A 232 9.40 11.01 -13.80
C ASN A 232 10.32 11.74 -14.78
N ALA A 233 10.41 13.06 -14.65
CA ALA A 233 11.18 13.95 -15.51
C ALA A 233 12.68 14.00 -15.15
N ALA A 234 13.15 13.29 -14.13
CA ALA A 234 14.54 13.40 -13.67
C ALA A 234 15.56 13.24 -14.80
N ASN A 235 15.37 12.26 -15.69
CA ASN A 235 16.28 12.03 -16.81
C ASN A 235 16.29 13.19 -17.82
N LEU A 236 15.13 13.82 -18.08
CA LEU A 236 15.03 14.98 -18.99
C LEU A 236 15.67 16.24 -18.40
N MET A 237 15.65 16.36 -17.08
CA MET A 237 16.23 17.49 -16.35
C MET A 237 17.75 17.32 -16.11
N GLY A 238 18.39 16.30 -16.69
CA GLY A 238 19.78 15.99 -16.45
C GLY A 238 20.06 15.49 -15.03
N GLY A 239 19.02 15.02 -14.33
CA GLY A 239 19.13 14.46 -12.98
C GLY A 239 19.91 13.14 -12.99
N GLY A 240 20.77 12.97 -12.00
CA GLY A 240 21.50 11.72 -11.77
C GLY A 240 20.60 10.59 -11.26
N LYS A 241 21.22 9.42 -11.02
CA LYS A 241 20.54 8.24 -10.47
C LYS A 241 19.96 8.45 -9.05
N ASP A 242 20.34 9.54 -8.38
CA ASP A 242 19.93 9.95 -7.06
C ASP A 242 18.76 10.94 -7.05
N THR A 243 18.18 11.25 -8.23
CA THR A 243 17.17 12.28 -8.42
C THR A 243 15.80 11.67 -8.74
N ILE A 244 14.74 12.25 -8.18
CA ILE A 244 13.34 12.03 -8.54
C ILE A 244 12.74 13.38 -8.91
N ALA A 245 11.96 13.42 -10.01
CA ALA A 245 11.13 14.54 -10.42
C ALA A 245 9.80 13.98 -10.94
N HIS A 246 8.95 13.55 -10.02
CA HIS A 246 7.70 12.84 -10.31
C HIS A 246 6.52 13.79 -10.32
N VAL A 247 5.63 13.59 -11.26
CA VAL A 247 4.27 14.09 -11.26
C VAL A 247 3.33 12.94 -11.63
N GLY A 248 2.23 12.83 -10.90
CA GLY A 248 1.17 11.85 -11.14
C GLY A 248 -0.19 12.52 -11.15
N TYR A 249 -1.07 12.05 -12.01
CA TYR A 249 -2.48 12.45 -12.03
C TYR A 249 -3.34 11.21 -12.10
N SER A 250 -4.42 11.19 -11.32
CA SER A 250 -5.45 10.17 -11.43
C SER A 250 -6.83 10.78 -11.32
N THR A 251 -7.80 10.13 -11.93
CA THR A 251 -9.21 10.48 -11.82
C THR A 251 -10.05 9.22 -11.86
N SER A 252 -11.15 9.23 -11.13
CA SER A 252 -12.20 8.22 -11.28
C SER A 252 -13.57 8.88 -11.28
N LYS A 253 -14.49 8.24 -11.98
CA LYS A 253 -15.88 8.70 -12.09
C LYS A 253 -16.81 7.50 -12.09
N GLY A 254 -17.88 7.61 -11.31
CA GLY A 254 -18.93 6.60 -11.26
C GLY A 254 -20.26 7.19 -10.82
N SER A 255 -21.33 6.51 -11.17
CA SER A 255 -22.67 6.81 -10.71
C SER A 255 -23.30 5.59 -10.09
N ARG A 256 -24.07 5.77 -9.06
CA ARG A 256 -24.71 4.65 -8.36
C ARG A 256 -25.99 5.07 -7.65
N ALA A 257 -26.85 4.10 -7.36
CA ALA A 257 -27.94 4.30 -6.44
C ALA A 257 -27.40 4.50 -5.02
N GLY A 258 -28.02 5.38 -4.27
CA GLY A 258 -27.68 5.68 -2.88
C GLY A 258 -28.89 5.56 -1.98
N VAL A 259 -28.61 5.38 -0.69
CA VAL A 259 -29.64 5.51 0.33
C VAL A 259 -29.63 6.93 0.87
N SER A 260 -30.77 7.58 0.80
CA SER A 260 -30.99 8.92 1.34
C SER A 260 -30.40 9.05 2.76
N GLY A 261 -29.54 10.05 2.97
CA GLY A 261 -28.85 10.29 4.25
C GLY A 261 -27.73 9.30 4.60
N ALA A 262 -27.36 8.38 3.69
CA ALA A 262 -26.25 7.46 3.92
C ALA A 262 -24.91 8.18 4.00
N THR A 263 -24.01 7.68 4.83
CA THR A 263 -22.64 8.16 4.93
C THR A 263 -21.88 7.81 3.66
N ILE A 264 -21.30 8.84 3.00
CA ILE A 264 -20.41 8.68 1.86
C ILE A 264 -18.98 8.51 2.35
N PHE A 265 -18.53 9.36 3.29
CA PHE A 265 -17.23 9.30 3.93
C PHE A 265 -17.36 9.49 5.44
N SER A 266 -16.57 8.72 6.19
CA SER A 266 -16.30 8.90 7.61
C SER A 266 -14.80 9.05 7.77
N LEU A 267 -14.36 10.11 8.45
CA LEU A 267 -13.01 10.62 8.38
C LEU A 267 -12.35 10.66 9.74
N ASP A 268 -11.31 9.87 9.88
CA ASP A 268 -10.47 9.83 11.07
C ASP A 268 -9.23 10.72 10.88
N GLY A 269 -8.77 11.32 11.97
CA GLY A 269 -7.55 12.11 12.01
C GLY A 269 -6.28 11.26 11.75
N GLU A 270 -5.17 11.93 11.48
CA GLU A 270 -3.88 11.26 11.29
C GLU A 270 -3.39 10.58 12.58
N ALA A 271 -3.85 11.02 13.73
CA ALA A 271 -3.60 10.39 15.02
C ALA A 271 -4.49 9.16 15.29
N ARG A 272 -5.48 8.89 14.43
CA ARG A 272 -6.44 7.80 14.60
C ARG A 272 -7.31 7.90 15.86
N GLY A 273 -7.50 9.10 16.36
CA GLY A 273 -8.49 9.42 17.36
C GLY A 273 -9.91 9.39 16.81
N ASP A 274 -10.75 10.24 17.33
CA ASP A 274 -12.16 10.35 16.92
C ASP A 274 -12.34 10.66 15.43
N THR A 275 -13.48 10.24 14.88
CA THR A 275 -13.96 10.67 13.58
C THR A 275 -14.23 12.17 13.62
N PHE A 276 -13.45 12.96 12.88
CA PHE A 276 -13.58 14.41 12.88
C PHE A 276 -14.69 14.93 11.95
N GLY A 277 -15.07 14.14 10.96
CA GLY A 277 -16.08 14.54 9.99
C GLY A 277 -16.81 13.36 9.35
N THR A 278 -18.08 13.59 9.04
CA THR A 278 -18.93 12.64 8.33
C THR A 278 -19.67 13.36 7.22
N TRP A 279 -19.41 12.96 5.96
CA TRP A 279 -20.10 13.47 4.77
C TRP A 279 -21.20 12.50 4.35
N LYS A 280 -22.43 13.02 4.14
CA LYS A 280 -23.63 12.25 3.88
C LYS A 280 -24.26 12.60 2.54
N LEU A 281 -24.97 11.64 1.97
CA LEU A 281 -25.84 11.86 0.84
C LEU A 281 -27.08 12.65 1.30
N ALA A 282 -27.51 13.63 0.52
CA ALA A 282 -28.69 14.43 0.83
C ALA A 282 -29.93 13.55 0.99
N THR A 283 -30.81 13.92 1.95
CA THR A 283 -31.99 13.10 2.36
C THR A 283 -33.04 12.92 1.29
N SER A 284 -32.98 13.66 0.18
CA SER A 284 -33.90 13.55 -0.96
C SER A 284 -33.28 12.87 -2.18
N SER A 285 -32.04 12.33 -2.06
CA SER A 285 -31.29 11.74 -3.16
C SER A 285 -31.34 10.23 -3.13
N ASN A 286 -31.58 9.61 -4.30
CA ASN A 286 -31.54 8.17 -4.49
C ASN A 286 -30.38 7.74 -5.40
N ASP A 287 -29.96 8.64 -6.31
CA ASP A 287 -28.84 8.40 -7.22
C ASP A 287 -27.81 9.52 -7.06
N PHE A 288 -26.54 9.17 -7.16
CA PHE A 288 -25.46 10.15 -7.12
C PHE A 288 -24.33 9.78 -8.07
N SER A 289 -23.63 10.78 -8.58
CA SER A 289 -22.31 10.62 -9.20
C SER A 289 -21.22 11.04 -8.23
N ARG A 290 -20.09 10.35 -8.31
CA ARG A 290 -18.88 10.67 -7.56
C ARG A 290 -17.72 10.80 -8.51
N ASP A 291 -17.12 11.98 -8.53
CA ASP A 291 -15.93 12.29 -9.28
C ASP A 291 -14.76 12.46 -8.31
N HIS A 292 -13.67 11.77 -8.55
CA HIS A 292 -12.44 11.86 -7.78
C HIS A 292 -11.30 12.33 -8.70
N SER A 293 -10.43 13.18 -8.19
CA SER A 293 -9.18 13.53 -8.85
C SER A 293 -8.06 13.68 -7.84
N ASN A 294 -6.84 13.31 -8.23
CA ASN A 294 -5.63 13.48 -7.44
C ASN A 294 -4.48 13.95 -8.32
N LEU A 295 -3.77 14.96 -7.84
CA LEU A 295 -2.50 15.42 -8.38
C LEU A 295 -1.41 15.15 -7.34
N SER A 296 -0.41 14.35 -7.70
CA SER A 296 0.72 14.01 -6.84
C SER A 296 2.04 14.51 -7.42
N TYR A 297 2.96 14.90 -6.56
CA TYR A 297 4.31 15.31 -6.94
C TYR A 297 5.35 14.84 -5.92
N VAL A 298 6.52 14.43 -6.42
CA VAL A 298 7.67 14.05 -5.59
C VAL A 298 8.94 14.58 -6.22
N ALA A 299 9.68 15.34 -5.45
CA ALA A 299 11.03 15.78 -5.80
C ALA A 299 12.01 15.23 -4.77
N ALA A 300 13.08 14.55 -5.23
CA ALA A 300 14.12 14.10 -4.33
C ALA A 300 15.50 14.19 -4.98
N ARG A 301 16.49 14.47 -4.14
CA ARG A 301 17.90 14.40 -4.52
C ARG A 301 18.72 13.88 -3.35
N GLY A 302 19.36 12.72 -3.56
CA GLY A 302 20.09 12.03 -2.50
C GLY A 302 19.20 11.73 -1.30
N PRO A 303 19.59 12.21 -0.09
CA PRO A 303 18.87 11.96 1.15
C PRO A 303 17.70 12.92 1.41
N PHE A 304 17.40 13.86 0.54
CA PHE A 304 16.27 14.79 0.67
C PHE A 304 15.11 14.38 -0.22
N LYS A 305 13.88 14.44 0.32
CA LYS A 305 12.65 14.23 -0.43
C LYS A 305 11.59 15.23 0.00
N PHE A 306 10.96 15.86 -0.99
CA PHE A 306 9.74 16.64 -0.87
C PHE A 306 8.62 15.90 -1.62
N GLN A 307 7.45 15.79 -1.02
CA GLN A 307 6.31 15.08 -1.56
C GLN A 307 5.03 15.81 -1.18
N GLY A 308 4.03 15.77 -2.06
CA GLY A 308 2.72 16.29 -1.74
C GLY A 308 1.66 15.81 -2.72
N GLU A 309 0.40 15.96 -2.31
CA GLU A 309 -0.77 15.63 -3.10
C GLU A 309 -1.91 16.59 -2.81
N VAL A 310 -2.76 16.78 -3.81
CA VAL A 310 -4.07 17.43 -3.70
C VAL A 310 -5.09 16.45 -4.24
N THR A 311 -6.08 16.13 -3.44
CA THR A 311 -7.17 15.21 -3.77
C THR A 311 -8.49 15.95 -3.66
N LYS A 312 -9.35 15.79 -4.65
CA LYS A 312 -10.70 16.35 -4.69
C LYS A 312 -11.72 15.26 -4.94
N VAL A 313 -12.83 15.33 -4.26
CA VAL A 313 -13.99 14.49 -4.51
C VAL A 313 -15.22 15.38 -4.59
N SER A 314 -15.98 15.24 -5.67
CA SER A 314 -17.29 15.88 -5.83
C SER A 314 -18.37 14.81 -5.76
N VAL A 315 -19.48 15.15 -5.16
CA VAL A 315 -20.72 14.34 -5.11
C VAL A 315 -21.87 15.14 -5.66
N ASP A 316 -22.42 14.67 -6.77
CA ASP A 316 -23.50 15.32 -7.48
C ASP A 316 -24.76 14.47 -7.47
N THR A 317 -25.89 15.12 -7.16
CA THR A 317 -27.24 14.58 -7.26
C THR A 317 -28.16 15.63 -7.85
N SER A 318 -29.44 15.34 -7.98
CA SER A 318 -30.42 16.36 -8.40
C SER A 318 -30.57 17.55 -7.43
N VAL A 319 -30.10 17.41 -6.18
CA VAL A 319 -30.30 18.39 -5.07
C VAL A 319 -29.01 18.65 -4.27
N GLN A 320 -27.93 17.98 -4.60
CA GLN A 320 -26.64 18.10 -3.92
C GLN A 320 -25.55 18.32 -4.98
N ASN A 321 -24.68 19.27 -4.74
CA ASN A 321 -23.46 19.47 -5.50
C ASN A 321 -22.43 19.94 -4.49
N ASP A 322 -21.73 18.98 -3.89
CA ASP A 322 -20.77 19.20 -2.83
C ASP A 322 -19.38 18.78 -3.30
N GLU A 323 -18.35 19.50 -2.89
CA GLU A 323 -16.94 19.16 -3.12
C GLU A 323 -16.16 19.18 -1.81
N VAL A 324 -15.24 18.26 -1.66
CA VAL A 324 -14.25 18.22 -0.59
C VAL A 324 -12.85 18.19 -1.23
N GLU A 325 -11.96 19.03 -0.73
CA GLU A 325 -10.55 19.02 -1.07
C GLU A 325 -9.71 18.59 0.15
N ALA A 326 -8.74 17.74 -0.07
CA ALA A 326 -7.72 17.43 0.93
C ALA A 326 -6.33 17.44 0.31
N SER A 327 -5.37 17.98 1.04
CA SER A 327 -4.01 18.12 0.55
C SER A 327 -2.97 17.86 1.62
N TYR A 328 -1.77 17.54 1.20
CA TYR A 328 -0.62 17.54 2.10
C TYR A 328 0.67 17.92 1.37
N MET A 329 1.65 18.34 2.16
CA MET A 329 3.05 18.45 1.79
C MET A 329 3.93 17.91 2.89
N ALA A 330 4.99 17.18 2.51
CA ALA A 330 5.93 16.56 3.42
C ALA A 330 7.38 16.79 2.96
N LEU A 331 8.26 17.04 3.92
CA LEU A 331 9.70 17.06 3.74
C LEU A 331 10.32 15.99 4.61
N THR A 332 11.14 15.13 4.03
CA THR A 332 11.86 14.07 4.76
C THR A 332 13.35 14.08 4.43
N TYR A 333 14.16 13.65 5.39
CA TYR A 333 15.60 13.62 5.28
C TYR A 333 16.20 12.35 5.89
N MET A 334 16.99 11.62 5.12
CA MET A 334 17.77 10.46 5.59
C MET A 334 19.07 10.92 6.24
N ILE A 335 19.10 10.93 7.58
CA ILE A 335 20.27 11.35 8.37
C ILE A 335 21.49 10.50 8.03
N THR A 336 21.30 9.23 7.76
CA THR A 336 22.35 8.25 7.45
C THR A 336 22.73 8.21 5.96
N GLY A 337 22.12 9.08 5.13
CA GLY A 337 22.56 9.33 3.77
C GLY A 337 22.03 8.35 2.72
N GLU A 338 21.00 7.55 3.01
CA GLU A 338 20.32 6.74 1.99
C GLU A 338 19.65 7.64 0.95
N HIS A 339 19.65 7.21 -0.31
CA HIS A 339 19.04 7.96 -1.40
C HIS A 339 17.62 7.45 -1.68
N TYR A 340 16.64 8.34 -1.65
CA TYR A 340 15.23 8.00 -1.93
C TYR A 340 15.01 7.41 -3.32
N ALA A 341 15.80 7.83 -4.31
CA ALA A 341 15.70 7.31 -5.67
C ALA A 341 15.91 5.79 -5.76
N ASN A 342 16.69 5.19 -4.84
CA ASN A 342 16.89 3.74 -4.78
C ASN A 342 15.63 2.96 -4.39
N SER A 343 14.68 3.64 -3.74
CA SER A 343 13.41 3.07 -3.26
C SER A 343 12.20 3.59 -4.02
N TYR A 344 12.41 4.37 -5.07
CA TYR A 344 11.35 4.95 -5.87
C TYR A 344 10.75 3.97 -6.88
N SER A 345 9.46 4.12 -7.13
CA SER A 345 8.78 3.65 -8.33
C SER A 345 7.71 4.66 -8.74
N LEU A 346 7.26 4.62 -10.00
CA LEU A 346 6.19 5.49 -10.51
C LEU A 346 4.84 5.33 -9.78
N LYS A 347 4.70 4.25 -9.00
CA LYS A 347 3.47 3.91 -8.26
C LYS A 347 3.55 4.17 -6.75
N GLY A 348 4.65 4.71 -6.24
CA GLY A 348 4.88 4.92 -4.81
C GLY A 348 6.27 4.50 -4.35
N MET A 349 6.61 4.80 -3.10
CA MET A 349 7.89 4.40 -2.50
C MET A 349 7.91 2.91 -2.14
N LYS A 350 9.10 2.35 -2.18
CA LYS A 350 9.45 1.01 -1.69
C LYS A 350 10.25 1.12 -0.40
N GLY A 351 10.60 -0.02 0.19
CA GLY A 351 11.42 -0.04 1.41
C GLY A 351 12.81 0.54 1.20
N ILE A 352 13.25 1.36 2.13
CA ILE A 352 14.64 1.83 2.22
C ILE A 352 15.52 0.65 2.61
N LYS A 353 16.65 0.54 1.93
CA LYS A 353 17.73 -0.38 2.26
C LYS A 353 18.83 0.39 2.98
N PRO A 354 19.07 0.13 4.28
CA PRO A 354 20.13 0.80 5.02
C PRO A 354 21.51 0.59 4.40
N ASN A 355 22.31 1.66 4.31
CA ASN A 355 23.71 1.59 3.88
C ASN A 355 24.55 0.72 4.82
N ALA A 356 24.27 0.79 6.14
CA ALA A 356 24.92 0.01 7.19
C ALA A 356 23.84 -0.66 8.06
N PRO A 357 23.27 -1.81 7.64
CA PRO A 357 22.24 -2.49 8.41
C PRO A 357 22.71 -2.81 9.83
N TYR A 358 21.84 -2.60 10.82
CA TYR A 358 22.12 -2.95 12.20
C TYR A 358 22.28 -4.46 12.36
N SER A 359 23.34 -4.89 13.00
CA SER A 359 23.62 -6.28 13.33
C SER A 359 24.46 -6.38 14.59
N LYS A 360 24.64 -7.59 15.12
CA LYS A 360 25.56 -7.84 16.26
C LYS A 360 27.00 -7.48 15.93
N ALA A 361 27.37 -7.47 14.67
CA ALA A 361 28.72 -7.11 14.20
C ALA A 361 28.92 -5.60 13.97
N GLY A 362 27.87 -4.79 14.15
CA GLY A 362 27.90 -3.33 13.95
C GLY A 362 26.84 -2.88 12.94
N GLY A 363 26.90 -1.60 12.58
CA GLY A 363 25.94 -0.90 11.75
C GLY A 363 24.89 -0.14 12.58
N THR A 364 24.37 0.96 12.02
CA THR A 364 23.42 1.86 12.71
C THR A 364 21.99 1.71 12.23
N GLY A 365 21.77 0.98 11.12
CA GLY A 365 20.52 1.08 10.36
C GLY A 365 20.41 2.43 9.66
N ALA A 366 19.26 2.67 9.02
CA ALA A 366 18.94 3.96 8.44
C ALA A 366 18.06 4.78 9.39
N TRP A 367 18.28 6.09 9.44
CA TRP A 367 17.52 7.04 10.23
C TRP A 367 16.92 8.12 9.34
N GLU A 368 15.63 8.34 9.48
CA GLU A 368 14.86 9.36 8.76
C GLU A 368 14.17 10.29 9.76
N ILE A 369 14.15 11.57 9.42
CA ILE A 369 13.29 12.56 10.07
C ILE A 369 12.40 13.21 9.02
N GLY A 370 11.23 13.68 9.44
CA GLY A 370 10.31 14.34 8.53
C GLY A 370 9.28 15.21 9.22
N ILE A 371 8.72 16.11 8.42
CA ILE A 371 7.57 16.93 8.79
C ILE A 371 6.55 16.87 7.66
N ARG A 372 5.27 16.76 8.01
CA ARG A 372 4.12 16.86 7.11
C ARG A 372 3.15 17.90 7.62
N LYS A 373 2.57 18.65 6.69
CA LYS A 373 1.39 19.48 6.94
C LYS A 373 0.29 19.00 6.01
N SER A 374 -0.88 18.78 6.55
CA SER A 374 -2.06 18.30 5.84
C SER A 374 -3.24 19.22 6.12
N GLU A 375 -4.14 19.32 5.16
CA GLU A 375 -5.37 20.09 5.28
C GLU A 375 -6.52 19.30 4.66
N TRP A 376 -7.65 19.30 5.33
CA TRP A 376 -8.94 18.84 4.87
C TRP A 376 -9.87 20.04 4.84
N ASP A 377 -10.54 20.26 3.71
CA ASP A 377 -11.47 21.35 3.50
C ASP A 377 -12.78 20.79 2.90
N ALA A 378 -13.84 20.85 3.71
CA ALA A 378 -15.21 20.47 3.38
C ALA A 378 -16.18 21.66 3.47
N GLN A 379 -15.67 22.91 3.49
CA GLN A 379 -16.47 24.11 3.67
C GLN A 379 -17.44 24.35 2.51
N ASP A 380 -17.21 23.75 1.33
CA ASP A 380 -18.12 23.76 0.20
C ASP A 380 -19.23 22.71 0.30
N VAL A 381 -19.24 21.84 1.34
CA VAL A 381 -20.30 20.88 1.58
C VAL A 381 -21.46 21.55 2.30
N ALA A 382 -22.67 21.33 1.82
CA ALA A 382 -23.86 21.87 2.47
C ALA A 382 -23.97 21.37 3.93
N VAL A 383 -24.23 22.28 4.88
CA VAL A 383 -24.31 21.97 6.33
C VAL A 383 -25.25 20.81 6.65
N ALA A 384 -26.32 20.63 5.87
CA ALA A 384 -27.24 19.51 6.04
C ALA A 384 -26.62 18.14 5.69
N ASN A 385 -25.54 18.13 4.92
CA ASN A 385 -24.88 16.93 4.40
C ASN A 385 -23.55 16.63 5.12
N TYR A 386 -23.14 17.48 6.05
CA TYR A 386 -21.89 17.32 6.78
C TYR A 386 -22.09 17.42 8.30
N THR A 387 -21.31 16.66 9.04
CA THR A 387 -21.30 16.71 10.51
C THR A 387 -19.86 16.63 10.98
N GLY A 388 -19.45 17.49 11.88
CA GLY A 388 -18.10 17.58 12.44
C GLY A 388 -17.33 18.81 11.97
N ALA A 389 -16.01 18.79 12.08
CA ALA A 389 -15.14 19.88 11.64
C ALA A 389 -15.00 19.87 10.12
N ASP A 390 -15.35 20.97 9.46
CA ASP A 390 -15.29 21.12 8.00
C ASP A 390 -13.92 21.62 7.51
N LEU A 391 -13.11 22.21 8.39
CA LEU A 391 -11.72 22.55 8.12
C LEU A 391 -10.80 21.93 9.17
N VAL A 392 -9.90 21.06 8.76
CA VAL A 392 -8.96 20.35 9.64
C VAL A 392 -7.53 20.55 9.14
N LYS A 393 -6.62 20.96 10.04
CA LYS A 393 -5.20 21.15 9.75
C LYS A 393 -4.34 20.33 10.68
N THR A 394 -3.55 19.44 10.11
CA THR A 394 -2.66 18.56 10.88
C THR A 394 -1.19 18.84 10.57
N THR A 395 -0.38 18.89 11.61
CA THR A 395 1.08 18.89 11.51
C THR A 395 1.63 17.63 12.16
N THR A 396 2.36 16.83 11.40
CA THR A 396 3.00 15.61 11.89
C THR A 396 4.51 15.76 11.80
N VAL A 397 5.23 15.54 12.91
CA VAL A 397 6.70 15.43 12.95
C VAL A 397 7.04 13.99 13.27
N GLY A 398 7.97 13.40 12.51
CA GLY A 398 8.30 11.99 12.64
C GLY A 398 9.78 11.69 12.66
N VAL A 399 10.13 10.64 13.39
CA VAL A 399 11.44 9.98 13.38
C VAL A 399 11.22 8.50 13.05
N LYS A 400 12.02 7.96 12.14
CA LYS A 400 11.97 6.57 11.73
C LYS A 400 13.36 5.96 11.82
N TRP A 401 13.45 4.81 12.48
CA TRP A 401 14.62 3.94 12.48
C TRP A 401 14.35 2.67 11.70
N ILE A 402 15.20 2.36 10.75
CA ILE A 402 15.12 1.18 9.88
C ILE A 402 16.39 0.37 10.14
N PRO A 403 16.41 -0.54 11.14
CA PRO A 403 17.56 -1.37 11.46
C PRO A 403 18.05 -2.17 10.25
N ASN A 404 17.10 -2.74 9.51
CA ASN A 404 17.31 -3.53 8.30
C ASN A 404 16.07 -3.45 7.39
N GLU A 405 16.12 -4.08 6.23
CA GLU A 405 15.02 -4.04 5.25
C GLU A 405 13.67 -4.59 5.78
N LYS A 406 13.65 -5.26 6.95
CA LYS A 406 12.50 -5.99 7.49
C LYS A 406 11.89 -5.36 8.73
N VAL A 407 12.66 -4.60 9.47
CA VAL A 407 12.26 -4.06 10.78
C VAL A 407 12.24 -2.54 10.71
N ARG A 408 11.22 -1.93 11.33
CA ARG A 408 11.09 -0.47 11.48
C ARG A 408 10.53 -0.13 12.84
N PHE A 409 11.00 1.00 13.33
CA PHE A 409 10.44 1.70 14.47
C PHE A 409 10.15 3.13 14.04
N MET A 410 9.00 3.66 14.44
CA MET A 410 8.56 5.00 14.06
C MET A 410 7.98 5.69 15.29
N LEU A 411 8.29 6.97 15.45
CA LEU A 411 7.71 7.85 16.45
C LEU A 411 7.20 9.09 15.74
N ASN A 412 5.92 9.41 15.94
CA ASN A 412 5.30 10.63 15.42
C ASN A 412 4.72 11.46 16.56
N LEU A 413 4.86 12.77 16.41
CA LEU A 413 4.12 13.77 17.15
C LEU A 413 3.13 14.40 16.18
N VAL A 414 1.85 14.36 16.51
CA VAL A 414 0.74 14.82 15.67
C VAL A 414 0.03 15.96 16.40
N ASP A 415 -0.16 17.10 15.74
CA ASP A 415 -0.95 18.24 16.22
C ASP A 415 -2.03 18.51 15.17
N THR A 416 -3.30 18.28 15.55
CA THR A 416 -4.46 18.49 14.70
C THR A 416 -5.33 19.60 15.25
N LYS A 417 -5.67 20.56 14.38
CA LYS A 417 -6.53 21.71 14.69
C LYS A 417 -7.82 21.57 13.92
N TYR A 418 -8.90 21.68 14.65
CA TYR A 418 -10.26 21.67 14.14
C TYR A 418 -10.82 23.10 14.22
N ASP A 419 -11.44 23.59 13.15
CA ASP A 419 -12.12 24.89 13.15
C ASP A 419 -13.37 24.89 14.02
N THR A 420 -14.06 23.74 14.07
CA THR A 420 -15.18 23.46 14.96
C THR A 420 -14.83 22.31 15.86
N PRO A 421 -14.95 22.43 17.20
CA PRO A 421 -14.66 21.33 18.13
C PRO A 421 -15.46 20.07 17.77
N ILE A 422 -14.79 18.92 17.66
CA ILE A 422 -15.40 17.62 17.35
C ILE A 422 -16.39 17.21 18.45
N VAL A 423 -16.06 17.57 19.68
CA VAL A 423 -16.95 17.58 20.87
C VAL A 423 -16.66 18.83 21.66
N ALA A 424 -17.60 19.28 22.49
CA ALA A 424 -17.53 20.56 23.21
C ALA A 424 -16.24 20.82 24.01
N ALA A 425 -15.39 19.82 24.19
CA ALA A 425 -14.13 19.89 24.95
C ALA A 425 -12.85 19.78 24.12
N VAL A 426 -12.89 19.41 22.84
CA VAL A 426 -11.69 19.17 22.04
C VAL A 426 -11.65 20.05 20.79
N GLY A 427 -10.96 21.18 20.93
CA GLY A 427 -10.67 22.08 19.81
C GLY A 427 -9.37 21.75 19.08
N ASN A 428 -8.44 21.03 19.74
CA ASN A 428 -7.18 20.55 19.16
C ASN A 428 -6.87 19.17 19.73
N GLU A 429 -6.31 18.30 18.90
CA GLU A 429 -5.83 16.98 19.29
C GLU A 429 -4.31 16.92 19.13
N GLU A 430 -3.61 16.61 20.21
CA GLU A 430 -2.18 16.29 20.16
C GLU A 430 -2.00 14.83 20.52
N ALA A 431 -1.20 14.11 19.74
CA ALA A 431 -0.92 12.71 20.00
C ALA A 431 0.55 12.35 19.82
N VAL A 432 1.02 11.45 20.68
CA VAL A 432 2.30 10.76 20.52
C VAL A 432 2.00 9.34 20.03
N MET A 433 2.55 8.99 18.88
CA MET A 433 2.31 7.68 18.27
C MET A 433 3.63 6.95 18.09
N PHE A 434 3.68 5.68 18.47
CA PHE A 434 4.83 4.81 18.25
C PHE A 434 4.39 3.56 17.50
N ARG A 435 5.19 3.10 16.53
CA ARG A 435 5.01 1.84 15.79
C ARG A 435 6.25 1.00 15.82
N SER A 436 6.09 -0.29 16.10
CA SER A 436 7.03 -1.34 15.75
C SER A 436 6.49 -2.18 14.61
N GLN A 437 7.33 -2.47 13.62
CA GLN A 437 6.95 -3.25 12.44
C GLN A 437 7.98 -4.29 12.10
N ILE A 438 7.51 -5.48 11.72
CA ILE A 438 8.32 -6.52 11.09
C ILE A 438 7.64 -7.05 9.83
N ASP A 439 8.44 -7.21 8.76
CA ASP A 439 8.04 -7.81 7.48
C ASP A 439 8.83 -9.13 7.28
N PHE A 440 8.19 -10.17 6.79
CA PHE A 440 8.83 -11.45 6.50
C PHE A 440 8.36 -12.05 5.18
#